data_a9ebb47ae04155f7e2315fd6065c8146
#
_entry.id   a9ebb47ae04155f7e2315fd6065c8146
#
_cell.length_a   1.000
_cell.length_b   1.000
_cell.length_c   1.000
_cell.angle_alpha   90.00
_cell.angle_beta   90.00
_cell.angle_gamma   90.00
#
_symmetry.space_group_name_H-M   'P 1'
#
loop_
_entity.id
_entity.type
_entity.pdbx_description
1 polymer ?
#
loop_
_entity_poly.entity_id
_entity_poly.type
_entity_poly.pdbx_seq_one_letter_code
_entity_poly.pdbx_strand_id
1 'polypeptide(L)'
;MGKTALVTGSSRGIGRAIALKLAREGYDICINCVENEERAASAVSEILALGRRAIWCRADVSDRAQVEAMFARTRAELGEVDLLVSNAGIAGQCQIQDLSPERWNRFFAVNVNGAFHTVQCALPYMLHEHRGCIITVSSMWGLRGASCESAYSATKAALIGFTRSLSNELAPSGIRVNCIAPGVIDTEMLDELPAGVKDTLAEDTPLRRLGRPEDIAECAAFLASEKASFITGQVITADGGFIV
;
A
#
# COMPACT_ATOMS: atom_id res chain seq x y z
N MET A 1 3.48 11.60 22.37
CA MET A 1 2.63 10.63 21.67
C MET A 1 3.50 9.83 20.72
N GLY A 2 3.17 8.56 20.47
CA GLY A 2 3.87 7.77 19.47
C GLY A 2 3.55 8.27 18.05
N LYS A 3 4.37 7.91 17.05
CA LYS A 3 4.07 8.16 15.64
C LYS A 3 2.89 7.29 15.21
N THR A 4 1.99 7.82 14.39
CA THR A 4 0.82 7.09 13.88
C THR A 4 1.01 6.76 12.40
N ALA A 5 0.76 5.50 12.04
CA ALA A 5 0.72 5.06 10.65
C ALA A 5 -0.69 4.60 10.26
N LEU A 6 -1.15 5.02 9.08
CA LEU A 6 -2.37 4.53 8.45
C LEU A 6 -1.97 3.68 7.25
N VAL A 7 -2.43 2.43 7.24
CA VAL A 7 -2.15 1.47 6.15
C VAL A 7 -3.47 1.04 5.52
N THR A 8 -3.70 1.39 4.25
CA THR A 8 -4.92 1.00 3.56
C THR A 8 -4.86 -0.44 3.04
N GLY A 9 -6.01 -1.14 3.06
CA GLY A 9 -6.06 -2.56 2.64
C GLY A 9 -5.21 -3.47 3.52
N SER A 10 -5.20 -3.25 4.84
CA SER A 10 -4.23 -3.86 5.76
C SER A 10 -4.80 -4.97 6.65
N SER A 11 -5.96 -5.52 6.34
CA SER A 11 -6.49 -6.69 7.04
C SER A 11 -5.81 -8.02 6.65
N ARG A 12 -5.13 -8.08 5.51
CA ARG A 12 -4.46 -9.28 4.97
C ARG A 12 -3.24 -8.93 4.09
N GLY A 13 -2.52 -9.96 3.67
CA GLY A 13 -1.44 -9.89 2.68
C GLY A 13 -0.36 -8.86 3.01
N ILE A 14 0.09 -8.16 1.99
CA ILE A 14 1.15 -7.15 2.07
C ILE A 14 0.81 -6.05 3.07
N GLY A 15 -0.42 -5.51 3.01
CA GLY A 15 -0.83 -4.42 3.91
C GLY A 15 -0.78 -4.82 5.38
N ARG A 16 -1.20 -6.05 5.71
CA ARG A 16 -1.13 -6.57 7.09
C ARG A 16 0.32 -6.75 7.56
N ALA A 17 1.17 -7.32 6.73
CA ALA A 17 2.59 -7.48 7.06
C ALA A 17 3.26 -6.12 7.30
N ILE A 18 2.97 -5.11 6.46
CA ILE A 18 3.45 -3.73 6.65
C ILE A 18 2.96 -3.16 7.98
N ALA A 19 1.66 -3.29 8.29
CA ALA A 19 1.08 -2.79 9.54
C ALA A 19 1.75 -3.40 10.78
N LEU A 20 1.92 -4.72 10.80
CA LEU A 20 2.59 -5.44 11.89
C LEU A 20 4.08 -5.06 12.01
N LYS A 21 4.78 -4.90 10.90
CA LYS A 21 6.17 -4.46 10.90
C LYS A 21 6.30 -3.04 11.45
N LEU A 22 5.47 -2.11 10.99
CA LEU A 22 5.47 -0.72 11.49
C LEU A 22 5.14 -0.64 12.99
N ALA A 23 4.25 -1.51 13.48
CA ALA A 23 3.98 -1.61 14.91
C ALA A 23 5.23 -2.01 15.70
N ARG A 24 6.02 -2.99 15.20
CA ARG A 24 7.33 -3.37 15.80
C ARG A 24 8.35 -2.24 15.76
N GLU A 25 8.26 -1.36 14.77
CA GLU A 25 9.08 -0.13 14.67
C GLU A 25 8.57 1.04 15.52
N GLY A 26 7.51 0.81 16.31
CA GLY A 26 7.03 1.77 17.30
C GLY A 26 5.87 2.66 16.87
N TYR A 27 5.25 2.41 15.72
CA TYR A 27 4.04 3.13 15.28
C TYR A 27 2.78 2.61 15.96
N ASP A 28 1.85 3.52 16.25
CA ASP A 28 0.45 3.22 16.48
C ASP A 28 -0.24 3.08 15.12
N ILE A 29 -1.14 2.13 14.94
CA ILE A 29 -1.58 1.69 13.62
C ILE A 29 -3.10 1.85 13.42
N CYS A 30 -3.50 2.52 12.35
CA CYS A 30 -4.83 2.41 11.80
C CYS A 30 -4.85 1.34 10.70
N ILE A 31 -5.56 0.25 10.95
CA ILE A 31 -5.87 -0.80 9.96
C ILE A 31 -7.10 -0.35 9.16
N ASN A 32 -7.07 -0.53 7.84
CA ASN A 32 -8.21 -0.28 6.97
C ASN A 32 -8.60 -1.51 6.15
N CYS A 33 -9.87 -1.76 6.03
CA CYS A 33 -10.45 -2.71 5.09
C CYS A 33 -11.89 -2.30 4.71
N VAL A 34 -12.41 -2.86 3.63
CA VAL A 34 -13.83 -2.73 3.23
C VAL A 34 -14.65 -3.86 3.83
N GLU A 35 -14.12 -5.06 3.75
CA GLU A 35 -14.72 -6.31 4.18
C GLU A 35 -13.79 -7.02 5.17
N ASN A 36 -14.30 -8.05 5.83
CA ASN A 36 -13.51 -8.94 6.69
C ASN A 36 -13.04 -8.31 8.02
N GLU A 37 -14.05 -7.97 8.83
CA GLU A 37 -13.85 -7.43 10.19
C GLU A 37 -13.01 -8.35 11.08
N GLU A 38 -13.21 -9.67 10.98
CA GLU A 38 -12.48 -10.65 11.80
C GLU A 38 -10.96 -10.58 11.57
N ARG A 39 -10.55 -10.46 10.30
CA ARG A 39 -9.12 -10.31 9.96
C ARG A 39 -8.55 -8.97 10.41
N ALA A 40 -9.34 -7.91 10.29
CA ALA A 40 -8.93 -6.60 10.77
C ALA A 40 -8.80 -6.60 12.31
N ALA A 41 -9.75 -7.20 13.02
CA ALA A 41 -9.70 -7.35 14.46
C ALA A 41 -8.51 -8.23 14.92
N SER A 42 -8.22 -9.33 14.19
CA SER A 42 -7.03 -10.15 14.43
C SER A 42 -5.74 -9.32 14.30
N ALA A 43 -5.59 -8.53 13.24
CA ALA A 43 -4.42 -7.67 13.06
C ALA A 43 -4.29 -6.63 14.19
N VAL A 44 -5.40 -6.02 14.60
CA VAL A 44 -5.43 -5.11 15.76
C VAL A 44 -4.97 -5.83 17.03
N SER A 45 -5.50 -7.02 17.31
CA SER A 45 -5.12 -7.80 18.51
C SER A 45 -3.62 -8.10 18.55
N GLU A 46 -3.02 -8.44 17.41
CA GLU A 46 -1.58 -8.68 17.32
C GLU A 46 -0.76 -7.42 17.57
N ILE A 47 -1.21 -6.27 17.04
CA ILE A 47 -0.54 -4.98 17.28
C ILE A 47 -0.63 -4.58 18.75
N LEU A 48 -1.79 -4.78 19.38
CA LEU A 48 -1.97 -4.54 20.82
C LEU A 48 -1.03 -5.44 21.65
N ALA A 49 -0.84 -6.70 21.26
CA ALA A 49 0.09 -7.61 21.91
C ALA A 49 1.57 -7.18 21.80
N LEU A 50 1.90 -6.37 20.77
CA LEU A 50 3.21 -5.71 20.63
C LEU A 50 3.36 -4.46 21.52
N GLY A 51 2.36 -4.12 22.33
CA GLY A 51 2.35 -2.94 23.20
C GLY A 51 2.09 -1.62 22.46
N ARG A 52 1.53 -1.67 21.23
CA ARG A 52 1.15 -0.48 20.46
C ARG A 52 -0.35 -0.28 20.46
N ARG A 53 -0.81 0.95 20.25
CA ARG A 53 -2.22 1.23 20.04
C ARG A 53 -2.61 0.87 18.60
N ALA A 54 -3.80 0.34 18.43
CA ALA A 54 -4.33 0.07 17.09
C ALA A 54 -5.85 0.21 17.07
N ILE A 55 -6.34 0.67 15.94
CA ILE A 55 -7.77 0.66 15.59
C ILE A 55 -7.93 0.05 14.19
N TRP A 56 -9.12 -0.42 13.88
CA TRP A 56 -9.47 -0.69 12.50
C TRP A 56 -10.65 0.17 12.05
N CYS A 57 -10.60 0.62 10.80
CA CYS A 57 -11.64 1.44 10.19
C CYS A 57 -12.16 0.76 8.94
N ARG A 58 -13.47 0.55 8.87
CA ARG A 58 -14.14 0.15 7.64
C ARG A 58 -14.27 1.37 6.74
N ALA A 59 -13.63 1.33 5.56
CA ALA A 59 -13.75 2.38 4.56
C ALA A 59 -13.37 1.84 3.18
N ASP A 60 -14.22 2.09 2.19
CA ASP A 60 -13.85 1.96 0.78
C ASP A 60 -13.05 3.21 0.38
N VAL A 61 -11.78 3.02 0.02
CA VAL A 61 -10.88 4.13 -0.34
C VAL A 61 -11.34 4.87 -1.61
N SER A 62 -12.20 4.25 -2.43
CA SER A 62 -12.80 4.93 -3.59
C SER A 62 -13.90 5.94 -3.21
N ASP A 63 -14.39 5.87 -1.99
CA ASP A 63 -15.37 6.81 -1.43
C ASP A 63 -14.67 7.85 -0.56
N ARG A 64 -14.66 9.08 -1.02
CA ARG A 64 -14.01 10.20 -0.35
C ARG A 64 -14.54 10.43 1.08
N ALA A 65 -15.85 10.37 1.27
CA ALA A 65 -16.45 10.62 2.58
C ALA A 65 -16.06 9.54 3.61
N GLN A 66 -15.97 8.29 3.18
CA GLN A 66 -15.49 7.21 4.06
C GLN A 66 -14.01 7.37 4.42
N VAL A 67 -13.18 7.86 3.48
CA VAL A 67 -11.76 8.17 3.75
C VAL A 67 -11.65 9.31 4.77
N GLU A 68 -12.42 10.38 4.62
CA GLU A 68 -12.43 11.50 5.58
C GLU A 68 -12.86 11.03 6.97
N ALA A 69 -13.88 10.21 7.08
CA ALA A 69 -14.32 9.64 8.35
C ALA A 69 -13.25 8.74 8.98
N MET A 70 -12.53 7.94 8.18
CA MET A 70 -11.41 7.12 8.62
C MET A 70 -10.28 7.97 9.21
N PHE A 71 -9.88 9.05 8.53
CA PHE A 71 -8.86 9.97 9.04
C PHE A 71 -9.31 10.70 10.31
N ALA A 72 -10.56 11.16 10.37
CA ALA A 72 -11.12 11.80 11.56
C ALA A 72 -11.10 10.87 12.78
N ARG A 73 -11.48 9.62 12.59
CA ARG A 73 -11.45 8.60 13.64
C ARG A 73 -10.01 8.26 14.06
N THR A 74 -9.10 8.11 13.09
CA THR A 74 -7.67 7.87 13.38
C THR A 74 -7.10 8.99 14.24
N ARG A 75 -7.38 10.25 13.88
CA ARG A 75 -6.94 11.42 14.63
C ARG A 75 -7.46 11.42 16.07
N ALA A 76 -8.73 11.12 16.24
CA ALA A 76 -9.37 11.12 17.56
C ALA A 76 -8.82 10.03 18.49
N GLU A 77 -8.52 8.83 17.97
CA GLU A 77 -8.17 7.68 18.78
C GLU A 77 -6.64 7.44 18.86
N LEU A 78 -5.87 7.73 17.82
CA LEU A 78 -4.43 7.45 17.76
C LEU A 78 -3.57 8.72 17.68
N GLY A 79 -4.10 9.79 17.14
CA GLY A 79 -3.38 11.03 16.80
C GLY A 79 -3.25 11.21 15.30
N GLU A 80 -2.55 12.28 14.91
CA GLU A 80 -2.35 12.64 13.51
C GLU A 80 -1.49 11.61 12.78
N VAL A 81 -1.71 11.48 11.46
CA VAL A 81 -1.02 10.49 10.63
C VAL A 81 0.34 11.01 10.19
N ASP A 82 1.41 10.46 10.76
CA ASP A 82 2.81 10.76 10.39
C ASP A 82 3.28 9.96 9.17
N LEU A 83 2.71 8.78 8.96
CA LEU A 83 3.03 7.85 7.88
C LEU A 83 1.76 7.34 7.22
N LEU A 84 1.63 7.58 5.92
CA LEU A 84 0.58 6.97 5.09
C LEU A 84 1.18 5.88 4.21
N VAL A 85 0.62 4.66 4.27
CA VAL A 85 0.88 3.60 3.31
C VAL A 85 -0.38 3.34 2.48
N SER A 86 -0.40 3.86 1.26
CA SER A 86 -1.48 3.66 0.30
C SER A 86 -1.26 2.32 -0.43
N ASN A 87 -1.80 1.25 0.16
CA ASN A 87 -1.63 -0.12 -0.30
C ASN A 87 -2.92 -0.71 -0.89
N ALA A 88 -4.11 -0.24 -0.47
CA ALA A 88 -5.38 -0.76 -0.97
C ALA A 88 -5.43 -0.80 -2.49
N GLY A 89 -5.85 -1.92 -3.04
CA GLY A 89 -5.98 -2.11 -4.47
C GLY A 89 -6.68 -3.40 -4.82
N ILE A 90 -7.28 -3.42 -5.99
CA ILE A 90 -7.87 -4.59 -6.61
C ILE A 90 -7.05 -5.00 -7.83
N ALA A 91 -7.00 -6.29 -8.09
CA ALA A 91 -6.40 -6.90 -9.27
C ALA A 91 -7.41 -7.81 -9.97
N GLY A 92 -7.09 -8.26 -11.15
CA GLY A 92 -7.91 -9.23 -11.86
C GLY A 92 -7.59 -9.26 -13.35
N GLN A 93 -7.57 -10.45 -13.91
CA GLN A 93 -7.28 -10.70 -15.31
C GLN A 93 -8.53 -10.50 -16.18
N CYS A 94 -8.35 -9.89 -17.33
CA CYS A 94 -9.36 -9.76 -18.37
C CYS A 94 -8.69 -9.39 -19.70
N GLN A 95 -9.08 -10.02 -20.79
CA GLN A 95 -8.65 -9.58 -22.12
C GLN A 95 -9.28 -8.21 -22.42
N ILE A 96 -8.55 -7.35 -23.14
CA ILE A 96 -8.97 -5.96 -23.34
C ILE A 96 -10.32 -5.82 -24.04
N GLN A 97 -10.65 -6.70 -24.96
CA GLN A 97 -11.93 -6.69 -25.66
C GLN A 97 -13.13 -7.08 -24.78
N ASP A 98 -12.87 -7.79 -23.65
CA ASP A 98 -13.89 -8.25 -22.70
C ASP A 98 -13.98 -7.36 -21.47
N LEU A 99 -13.09 -6.38 -21.35
CA LEU A 99 -13.04 -5.48 -20.21
C LEU A 99 -14.10 -4.40 -20.33
N SER A 100 -15.13 -4.43 -19.47
CA SER A 100 -16.17 -3.41 -19.51
C SER A 100 -15.66 -2.04 -18.98
N PRO A 101 -16.26 -0.92 -19.44
CA PRO A 101 -15.95 0.41 -18.92
C PRO A 101 -16.15 0.53 -17.40
N GLU A 102 -17.16 -0.13 -16.84
CA GLU A 102 -17.46 -0.11 -15.40
C GLU A 102 -16.33 -0.80 -14.61
N ARG A 103 -15.85 -1.95 -15.09
CA ARG A 103 -14.73 -2.66 -14.46
C ARG A 103 -13.44 -1.85 -14.58
N TRP A 104 -13.17 -1.25 -15.75
CA TRP A 104 -12.06 -0.32 -15.92
C TRP A 104 -12.13 0.83 -14.91
N ASN A 105 -13.27 1.51 -14.82
CA ASN A 105 -13.47 2.61 -13.89
C ASN A 105 -13.31 2.17 -12.42
N ARG A 106 -13.74 0.97 -12.06
CA ARG A 106 -13.57 0.43 -10.70
C ARG A 106 -12.10 0.24 -10.34
N PHE A 107 -11.25 -0.22 -11.27
CA PHE A 107 -9.80 -0.30 -11.07
C PHE A 107 -9.24 1.09 -10.73
N PHE A 108 -9.57 2.11 -11.51
CA PHE A 108 -9.10 3.47 -11.26
C PHE A 108 -9.66 4.07 -9.97
N ALA A 109 -10.94 3.86 -9.69
CA ALA A 109 -11.58 4.36 -8.48
C ALA A 109 -10.88 3.83 -7.21
N VAL A 110 -10.55 2.54 -7.15
CA VAL A 110 -9.91 1.96 -5.98
C VAL A 110 -8.41 2.26 -5.98
N ASN A 111 -7.70 1.90 -7.05
CA ASN A 111 -6.24 1.88 -7.05
C ASN A 111 -5.62 3.27 -7.16
N VAL A 112 -6.27 4.19 -7.88
CA VAL A 112 -5.73 5.54 -8.14
C VAL A 112 -6.45 6.59 -7.32
N ASN A 113 -7.79 6.70 -7.45
CA ASN A 113 -8.53 7.71 -6.70
C ASN A 113 -8.45 7.46 -5.19
N GLY A 114 -8.42 6.17 -4.75
CA GLY A 114 -8.22 5.82 -3.35
C GLY A 114 -6.89 6.34 -2.79
N ALA A 115 -5.81 6.22 -3.55
CA ALA A 115 -4.52 6.79 -3.18
C ALA A 115 -4.57 8.32 -3.13
N PHE A 116 -5.19 8.97 -4.11
CA PHE A 116 -5.41 10.42 -4.13
C PHE A 116 -6.21 10.89 -2.90
N HIS A 117 -7.33 10.24 -2.58
CA HIS A 117 -8.16 10.61 -1.43
C HIS A 117 -7.38 10.51 -0.11
N THR A 118 -6.65 9.43 0.08
CA THR A 118 -5.88 9.22 1.33
C THR A 118 -4.72 10.19 1.45
N VAL A 119 -4.01 10.47 0.37
CA VAL A 119 -2.96 11.48 0.34
C VAL A 119 -3.52 12.85 0.71
N GLN A 120 -4.61 13.30 0.06
CA GLN A 120 -5.22 14.59 0.38
C GLN A 120 -5.65 14.71 1.84
N CYS A 121 -6.10 13.64 2.47
CA CYS A 121 -6.50 13.67 3.89
C CYS A 121 -5.30 13.70 4.83
N ALA A 122 -4.14 13.15 4.44
CA ALA A 122 -2.92 13.19 5.25
C ALA A 122 -2.19 14.53 5.17
N LEU A 123 -2.25 15.22 4.03
CA LEU A 123 -1.45 16.40 3.74
C LEU A 123 -1.63 17.58 4.69
N PRO A 124 -2.85 17.96 5.16
CA PRO A 124 -3.00 19.15 6.01
C PRO A 124 -2.10 19.14 7.25
N TYR A 125 -2.02 18.00 7.93
CA TYR A 125 -1.14 17.82 9.09
C TYR A 125 0.34 17.78 8.67
N MET A 126 0.68 16.98 7.66
CA MET A 126 2.07 16.84 7.22
C MET A 126 2.67 18.18 6.74
N LEU A 127 1.87 19.00 6.04
CA LEU A 127 2.28 20.34 5.58
C LEU A 127 2.45 21.29 6.75
N HIS A 128 1.55 21.27 7.75
CA HIS A 128 1.64 22.10 8.94
C HIS A 128 2.91 21.81 9.75
N GLU A 129 3.21 20.52 9.91
CA GLU A 129 4.37 20.07 10.71
C GLU A 129 5.70 20.09 9.93
N HIS A 130 5.66 20.36 8.64
CA HIS A 130 6.83 20.26 7.75
C HIS A 130 7.54 18.90 7.87
N ARG A 131 6.78 17.85 8.01
CA ARG A 131 7.27 16.47 8.09
C ARG A 131 6.19 15.48 7.68
N GLY A 132 6.59 14.37 7.09
CA GLY A 132 5.69 13.27 6.74
C GLY A 132 6.35 12.24 5.86
N CYS A 133 5.75 11.08 5.79
CA CYS A 133 6.16 10.03 4.87
C CYS A 133 4.94 9.42 4.21
N ILE A 134 4.97 9.32 2.89
CA ILE A 134 3.93 8.69 2.09
C ILE A 134 4.59 7.57 1.29
N ILE A 135 4.02 6.37 1.38
CA ILE A 135 4.44 5.20 0.60
C ILE A 135 3.26 4.71 -0.20
N THR A 136 3.39 4.67 -1.52
CA THR A 136 2.42 4.03 -2.41
C THR A 136 2.87 2.62 -2.75
N VAL A 137 1.94 1.68 -2.87
CA VAL A 137 2.24 0.30 -3.28
C VAL A 137 1.73 0.09 -4.71
N SER A 138 2.67 0.11 -5.65
CA SER A 138 2.44 -0.18 -7.06
C SER A 138 2.51 -1.69 -7.33
N SER A 139 3.18 -2.09 -8.38
CA SER A 139 3.48 -3.47 -8.81
C SER A 139 4.59 -3.42 -9.85
N MET A 140 5.31 -4.52 -10.01
CA MET A 140 6.17 -4.73 -11.18
C MET A 140 5.42 -4.53 -12.50
N TRP A 141 4.12 -4.84 -12.53
CA TRP A 141 3.27 -4.62 -13.72
C TRP A 141 2.96 -3.15 -13.98
N GLY A 142 3.18 -2.26 -13.03
CA GLY A 142 3.19 -0.82 -13.25
C GLY A 142 4.44 -0.32 -13.97
N LEU A 143 5.52 -1.09 -13.96
CA LEU A 143 6.78 -0.79 -14.67
C LEU A 143 6.82 -1.41 -16.07
N ARG A 144 6.36 -2.65 -16.22
CA ARG A 144 6.48 -3.43 -17.45
C ARG A 144 5.16 -3.66 -18.19
N GLY A 145 4.05 -3.74 -17.46
CA GLY A 145 2.77 -4.25 -17.97
C GLY A 145 2.70 -5.78 -18.00
N ALA A 146 1.47 -6.31 -18.04
CA ALA A 146 1.22 -7.75 -18.16
C ALA A 146 0.05 -8.02 -19.10
N SER A 147 0.12 -9.13 -19.81
CA SER A 147 -0.99 -9.63 -20.65
C SER A 147 -2.22 -9.90 -19.78
N CYS A 148 -3.39 -9.57 -20.28
CA CYS A 148 -4.68 -9.70 -19.59
C CYS A 148 -4.83 -8.85 -18.31
N GLU A 149 -3.87 -7.97 -17.99
CA GLU A 149 -3.89 -7.10 -16.82
C GLU A 149 -3.76 -5.61 -17.19
N SER A 150 -4.24 -5.21 -18.36
CA SER A 150 -4.05 -3.85 -18.90
C SER A 150 -4.60 -2.76 -17.96
N ALA A 151 -5.79 -2.93 -17.38
CA ALA A 151 -6.37 -1.97 -16.43
C ALA A 151 -5.55 -1.91 -15.13
N TYR A 152 -5.20 -3.06 -14.56
CA TYR A 152 -4.39 -3.12 -13.36
C TYR A 152 -3.03 -2.47 -13.57
N SER A 153 -2.33 -2.86 -14.63
CA SER A 153 -1.01 -2.29 -14.99
C SER A 153 -1.09 -0.78 -15.19
N ALA A 154 -2.12 -0.28 -15.88
CA ALA A 154 -2.34 1.16 -16.07
C ALA A 154 -2.50 1.90 -14.74
N THR A 155 -3.30 1.35 -13.79
CA THR A 155 -3.46 1.97 -12.47
C THR A 155 -2.16 1.96 -11.66
N LYS A 156 -1.37 0.88 -11.76
CA LYS A 156 -0.10 0.77 -11.05
C LYS A 156 0.99 1.67 -11.64
N ALA A 157 0.97 1.87 -12.95
CA ALA A 157 1.81 2.87 -13.62
C ALA A 157 1.40 4.31 -13.21
N ALA A 158 0.10 4.58 -13.10
CA ALA A 158 -0.40 5.88 -12.62
C ALA A 158 0.11 6.20 -11.21
N LEU A 159 0.16 5.22 -10.28
CA LEU A 159 0.72 5.43 -8.95
C LEU A 159 2.22 5.80 -8.97
N ILE A 160 2.98 5.26 -9.90
CA ILE A 160 4.40 5.60 -10.09
C ILE A 160 4.54 7.07 -10.52
N GLY A 161 3.75 7.50 -11.52
CA GLY A 161 3.74 8.90 -11.96
C GLY A 161 3.27 9.84 -10.85
N PHE A 162 2.21 9.47 -10.13
CA PHE A 162 1.68 10.22 -8.98
C PHE A 162 2.73 10.38 -7.88
N THR A 163 3.42 9.31 -7.49
CA THR A 163 4.51 9.34 -6.50
C THR A 163 5.61 10.33 -6.88
N ARG A 164 6.09 10.28 -8.13
CA ARG A 164 7.15 11.16 -8.63
C ARG A 164 6.74 12.62 -8.63
N SER A 165 5.50 12.91 -9.05
CA SER A 165 4.96 14.27 -9.05
C SER A 165 4.83 14.80 -7.61
N LEU A 166 4.19 14.02 -6.73
CA LEU A 166 4.05 14.41 -5.32
C LEU A 166 5.39 14.61 -4.62
N SER A 167 6.39 13.80 -4.91
CA SER A 167 7.71 13.95 -4.28
C SER A 167 8.34 15.30 -4.60
N ASN A 168 8.23 15.78 -5.85
CA ASN A 168 8.73 17.09 -6.24
C ASN A 168 7.94 18.23 -5.58
N GLU A 169 6.62 18.09 -5.49
CA GLU A 169 5.74 19.09 -4.90
C GLU A 169 5.91 19.22 -3.39
N LEU A 170 6.09 18.09 -2.69
CA LEU A 170 6.04 18.04 -1.23
C LEU A 170 7.43 18.06 -0.55
N ALA A 171 8.51 17.78 -1.30
CA ALA A 171 9.86 17.77 -0.75
C ALA A 171 10.26 19.10 -0.09
N PRO A 172 9.92 20.31 -0.62
CA PRO A 172 10.19 21.57 0.04
C PRO A 172 9.55 21.71 1.43
N SER A 173 8.48 20.95 1.68
CA SER A 173 7.79 20.88 2.98
C SER A 173 8.31 19.75 3.88
N GLY A 174 9.43 19.12 3.56
CA GLY A 174 9.99 18.03 4.37
C GLY A 174 9.23 16.70 4.31
N ILE A 175 8.32 16.53 3.34
CA ILE A 175 7.52 15.33 3.18
C ILE A 175 8.16 14.44 2.12
N ARG A 176 8.44 13.18 2.47
CA ARG A 176 9.00 12.20 1.54
C ARG A 176 7.89 11.34 0.94
N VAL A 177 7.95 11.11 -0.37
CA VAL A 177 6.99 10.27 -1.08
C VAL A 177 7.75 9.25 -1.91
N ASN A 178 7.54 7.95 -1.64
CA ASN A 178 8.19 6.87 -2.37
C ASN A 178 7.16 5.80 -2.76
N CYS A 179 7.52 4.98 -3.71
CA CYS A 179 6.71 3.87 -4.21
C CYS A 179 7.45 2.55 -4.01
N ILE A 180 6.74 1.51 -3.60
CA ILE A 180 7.22 0.14 -3.67
C ILE A 180 6.51 -0.53 -4.84
N ALA A 181 7.25 -1.25 -5.67
CA ALA A 181 6.74 -2.06 -6.77
C ALA A 181 7.02 -3.55 -6.47
N PRO A 182 6.12 -4.25 -5.79
CA PRO A 182 6.28 -5.67 -5.49
C PRO A 182 6.28 -6.52 -6.76
N GLY A 183 7.02 -7.62 -6.73
CA GLY A 183 6.92 -8.71 -7.68
C GLY A 183 5.78 -9.68 -7.34
N VAL A 184 6.00 -10.96 -7.62
CA VAL A 184 5.05 -12.02 -7.26
C VAL A 184 5.21 -12.34 -5.77
N ILE A 185 4.23 -11.92 -4.97
CA ILE A 185 4.22 -12.11 -3.52
C ILE A 185 3.22 -13.18 -3.12
N ASP A 186 3.66 -14.17 -2.36
CA ASP A 186 2.81 -15.27 -1.87
C ASP A 186 1.75 -14.73 -0.90
N THR A 187 0.58 -14.51 -1.42
CA THR A 187 -0.59 -14.01 -0.71
C THR A 187 -1.81 -14.79 -1.18
N GLU A 188 -2.91 -14.68 -0.47
CA GLU A 188 -4.19 -15.28 -0.86
C GLU A 188 -4.64 -14.92 -2.29
N MET A 189 -4.15 -13.82 -2.84
CA MET A 189 -4.41 -13.44 -4.24
C MET A 189 -3.89 -14.49 -5.24
N LEU A 190 -2.87 -15.25 -4.86
CA LEU A 190 -2.32 -16.33 -5.68
C LEU A 190 -2.97 -17.70 -5.42
N ASP A 191 -3.85 -17.81 -4.42
CA ASP A 191 -4.46 -19.10 -4.07
C ASP A 191 -5.50 -19.56 -5.10
N GLU A 192 -6.02 -18.63 -5.91
CA GLU A 192 -6.94 -18.90 -7.01
C GLU A 192 -6.23 -19.38 -8.30
N LEU A 193 -4.90 -19.36 -8.31
CA LEU A 193 -4.13 -19.80 -9.48
C LEU A 193 -4.18 -21.34 -9.63
N PRO A 194 -4.16 -21.85 -10.86
CA PRO A 194 -4.07 -23.28 -11.11
C PRO A 194 -2.85 -23.92 -10.44
N ALA A 195 -2.98 -25.22 -10.12
CA ALA A 195 -1.88 -25.99 -9.54
C ALA A 195 -0.61 -25.91 -10.42
N GLY A 196 0.55 -25.74 -9.79
CA GLY A 196 1.84 -25.63 -10.46
C GLY A 196 2.20 -24.24 -10.96
N VAL A 197 1.26 -23.28 -11.05
CA VAL A 197 1.58 -21.93 -11.52
C VAL A 197 2.47 -21.20 -10.50
N LYS A 198 2.26 -21.39 -9.20
CA LYS A 198 3.13 -20.80 -8.17
C LYS A 198 4.58 -21.30 -8.29
N ASP A 199 4.78 -22.58 -8.59
CA ASP A 199 6.12 -23.17 -8.77
C ASP A 199 6.79 -22.58 -10.00
N THR A 200 6.07 -22.45 -11.14
CA THR A 200 6.60 -21.79 -12.34
C THR A 200 6.97 -20.34 -12.06
N LEU A 201 6.14 -19.57 -11.37
CA LEU A 201 6.45 -18.19 -11.02
C LEU A 201 7.66 -18.08 -10.09
N ALA A 202 7.86 -19.03 -9.18
CA ALA A 202 9.05 -19.09 -8.34
C ALA A 202 10.30 -19.44 -9.17
N GLU A 203 10.19 -20.36 -10.12
CA GLU A 203 11.28 -20.71 -11.03
C GLU A 203 11.65 -19.56 -11.99
N ASP A 204 10.67 -18.79 -12.46
CA ASP A 204 10.90 -17.61 -13.30
C ASP A 204 11.51 -16.44 -12.53
N THR A 205 11.34 -16.41 -11.21
CA THR A 205 11.97 -15.40 -10.37
C THR A 205 13.46 -15.71 -10.21
N PRO A 206 14.39 -14.78 -10.53
CA PRO A 206 15.83 -15.02 -10.38
C PRO A 206 16.28 -15.48 -8.99
N LEU A 207 15.65 -14.98 -7.92
CA LEU A 207 15.89 -15.46 -6.55
C LEU A 207 15.25 -16.84 -6.25
N ARG A 208 14.64 -17.51 -7.24
CA ARG A 208 14.11 -18.88 -7.17
C ARG A 208 13.09 -19.10 -6.05
N ARG A 209 12.35 -18.06 -5.70
CA ARG A 209 11.24 -18.11 -4.76
C ARG A 209 10.22 -17.01 -5.05
N LEU A 210 9.01 -17.21 -4.59
CA LEU A 210 8.07 -16.09 -4.45
C LEU A 210 8.53 -15.14 -3.34
N GLY A 211 8.19 -13.86 -3.48
CA GLY A 211 8.33 -12.90 -2.39
C GLY A 211 7.33 -13.23 -1.26
N ARG A 212 7.66 -12.85 -0.04
CA ARG A 212 6.76 -12.92 1.11
C ARG A 212 6.21 -11.53 1.42
N PRO A 213 5.02 -11.40 2.02
CA PRO A 213 4.54 -10.11 2.50
C PRO A 213 5.55 -9.37 3.39
N GLU A 214 6.35 -10.11 4.15
CA GLU A 214 7.41 -9.57 5.02
C GLU A 214 8.54 -8.92 4.21
N ASP A 215 8.89 -9.44 3.03
CA ASP A 215 9.91 -8.82 2.16
C ASP A 215 9.50 -7.38 1.78
N ILE A 216 8.21 -7.15 1.55
CA ILE A 216 7.65 -5.82 1.25
C ILE A 216 7.54 -4.96 2.51
N ALA A 217 7.20 -5.58 3.64
CA ALA A 217 7.09 -4.90 4.92
C ALA A 217 8.43 -4.34 5.40
N GLU A 218 9.54 -5.07 5.20
CA GLU A 218 10.89 -4.56 5.50
C GLU A 218 11.25 -3.37 4.63
N CYS A 219 10.91 -3.40 3.33
CA CYS A 219 11.12 -2.27 2.43
C CYS A 219 10.31 -1.04 2.89
N ALA A 220 9.04 -1.22 3.26
CA ALA A 220 8.19 -0.14 3.76
C ALA A 220 8.74 0.44 5.07
N ALA A 221 9.19 -0.39 6.00
CA ALA A 221 9.78 0.05 7.27
C ALA A 221 11.09 0.84 7.05
N PHE A 222 11.95 0.39 6.12
CA PHE A 222 13.14 1.14 5.73
C PHE A 222 12.78 2.52 5.18
N LEU A 223 11.86 2.60 4.21
CA LEU A 223 11.43 3.87 3.62
C LEU A 223 10.76 4.81 4.63
N ALA A 224 10.07 4.27 5.64
CA ALA A 224 9.46 5.04 6.71
C ALA A 224 10.47 5.58 7.73
N SER A 225 11.66 5.00 7.80
CA SER A 225 12.68 5.31 8.81
C SER A 225 13.53 6.53 8.45
N GLU A 226 14.25 7.06 9.44
CA GLU A 226 15.26 8.12 9.26
C GLU A 226 16.45 7.65 8.38
N LYS A 227 16.67 6.35 8.25
CA LYS A 227 17.70 5.79 7.37
C LYS A 227 17.43 6.11 5.90
N ALA A 228 16.18 6.39 5.54
CA ALA A 228 15.75 6.81 4.21
C ALA A 228 15.50 8.33 4.11
N SER A 229 16.06 9.14 5.01
CA SER A 229 15.82 10.60 5.08
C SER A 229 16.17 11.36 3.79
N PHE A 230 17.09 10.83 2.98
CA PHE A 230 17.50 11.42 1.70
C PHE A 230 16.90 10.68 0.47
N ILE A 231 15.86 9.86 0.69
CA ILE A 231 15.19 9.09 -0.36
C ILE A 231 13.77 9.60 -0.54
N THR A 232 13.50 10.22 -1.70
CA THR A 232 12.15 10.65 -2.13
C THR A 232 12.02 10.49 -3.65
N GLY A 233 10.79 10.32 -4.16
CA GLY A 233 10.50 10.14 -5.58
C GLY A 233 10.93 8.79 -6.17
N GLN A 234 11.41 7.87 -5.35
CA GLN A 234 11.95 6.61 -5.81
C GLN A 234 10.87 5.54 -5.96
N VAL A 235 11.08 4.64 -6.91
CA VAL A 235 10.32 3.40 -7.08
C VAL A 235 11.24 2.25 -6.75
N ILE A 236 11.01 1.64 -5.60
CA ILE A 236 11.80 0.49 -5.14
C ILE A 236 11.13 -0.78 -5.64
N THR A 237 11.76 -1.45 -6.57
CA THR A 237 11.30 -2.74 -7.07
C THR A 237 11.75 -3.84 -6.13
N ALA A 238 10.81 -4.56 -5.53
CA ALA A 238 11.04 -5.67 -4.63
C ALA A 238 10.39 -6.93 -5.22
N ASP A 239 11.03 -7.49 -6.25
CA ASP A 239 10.48 -8.52 -7.13
C ASP A 239 11.39 -9.75 -7.32
N GLY A 240 12.49 -9.82 -6.59
CA GLY A 240 13.44 -10.92 -6.73
C GLY A 240 14.19 -10.95 -8.07
N GLY A 241 14.18 -9.84 -8.81
CA GLY A 241 14.79 -9.71 -10.14
C GLY A 241 13.89 -10.11 -11.31
N PHE A 242 12.57 -10.24 -11.07
CA PHE A 242 11.62 -10.74 -12.08
C PHE A 242 11.51 -9.87 -13.33
N ILE A 243 11.66 -8.55 -13.21
CA ILE A 243 11.52 -7.59 -14.33
C ILE A 243 12.79 -6.80 -14.65
N VAL A 244 13.92 -7.32 -14.31
CA VAL A 244 15.22 -6.69 -14.68
C VAL A 244 15.40 -6.62 -16.19
#